data_19ace973eebce376d125a3b166ba4d18
#
_entry.id   19ace973eebce376d125a3b166ba4d18
#
_cell.length_a   1.000
_cell.length_b   1.000
_cell.length_c   1.000
_cell.angle_alpha   90.00
_cell.angle_beta   90.00
_cell.angle_gamma   90.00
#
_symmetry.space_group_name_H-M   'P 1'
#
loop_
_entity.id
_entity.type
_entity.pdbx_description
1 polymer ?
#
loop_
_entity_poly.entity_id
_entity_poly.type
_entity_poly.pdbx_seq_one_letter_code
_entity_poly.pdbx_strand_id
1 'polypeptide(L)'
;IDIAAPGAPSGLALASGSDSGASASDRITNVVAPTVTGTAEANSVVTLYDGTSVVGSGTANGSGVWSITSATLGSGGHTLTATAVDVAGNSSTASTALAVTIDSTIAAPTDLTLASGSDSGSSSADGITKVTAPTVAGVAEANSVVTLYDNGTAVGSGTATANGSWSITSATLGNGGHTLTATAVDVAGNSSTASTGLAVTIDSTIVAPTGLALASGSDSGVSASDRITNVVAPTVTGTAEANSVVTLYDGTSVVGSGTANGSGVWSI
;
A
#
# COMPACT_ATOMS: atom_id res chain seq x y z
N ILE A 1 48.96 -12.39 40.23
CA ILE A 1 49.11 -12.84 38.82
C ILE A 1 47.78 -13.49 38.45
N ASP A 2 47.12 -12.98 37.43
CA ASP A 2 45.94 -13.57 36.83
C ASP A 2 46.31 -14.14 35.46
N ILE A 3 46.06 -15.43 35.29
CA ILE A 3 46.34 -16.17 34.04
C ILE A 3 45.08 -16.91 33.54
N ALA A 4 43.93 -16.68 34.19
CA ALA A 4 42.67 -17.27 33.81
C ALA A 4 42.01 -16.43 32.73
N ALA A 5 41.66 -17.03 31.59
CA ALA A 5 40.89 -16.35 30.57
C ALA A 5 39.44 -16.09 31.07
N PRO A 6 38.87 -14.93 30.79
CA PRO A 6 37.48 -14.65 31.15
C PRO A 6 36.56 -15.59 30.38
N GLY A 7 35.36 -15.83 30.91
CA GLY A 7 34.28 -16.54 30.20
C GLY A 7 33.88 -15.80 28.92
N ALA A 8 33.45 -16.55 27.90
CA ALA A 8 32.88 -15.95 26.69
C ALA A 8 31.73 -15.01 27.02
N PRO A 9 31.61 -13.83 26.39
CA PRO A 9 30.41 -13.00 26.54
C PRO A 9 29.13 -13.76 26.25
N SER A 10 28.04 -13.41 26.94
CA SER A 10 26.79 -14.12 26.85
C SER A 10 25.58 -13.18 26.84
N GLY A 11 24.40 -13.70 26.50
CA GLY A 11 23.16 -12.92 26.49
C GLY A 11 23.13 -11.80 25.46
N LEU A 12 23.81 -11.97 24.32
CA LEU A 12 23.81 -10.95 23.26
C LEU A 12 22.38 -10.71 22.76
N ALA A 13 21.95 -9.46 22.75
CA ALA A 13 20.65 -9.02 22.27
C ALA A 13 20.73 -7.59 21.71
N LEU A 14 19.83 -7.24 20.81
CA LEU A 14 19.63 -5.84 20.44
C LEU A 14 19.08 -5.06 21.66
N ALA A 15 19.60 -3.86 21.86
CA ALA A 15 19.07 -2.95 22.87
C ALA A 15 17.66 -2.47 22.47
N SER A 16 16.89 -2.03 23.47
CA SER A 16 15.62 -1.33 23.23
C SER A 16 15.81 -0.16 22.26
N GLY A 17 15.01 -0.11 21.19
CA GLY A 17 15.10 0.88 20.12
C GLY A 17 16.12 0.54 19.01
N SER A 18 16.89 -0.56 19.14
CA SER A 18 17.74 -1.08 18.06
C SER A 18 17.11 -2.24 17.31
N ASP A 19 15.98 -2.76 17.76
CA ASP A 19 15.09 -3.69 17.07
C ASP A 19 13.83 -2.90 16.72
N SER A 20 13.76 -2.39 15.48
CA SER A 20 12.71 -1.48 14.99
C SER A 20 11.67 -2.23 14.18
N GLY A 21 10.60 -1.54 13.82
CA GLY A 21 9.59 -2.07 12.91
C GLY A 21 8.43 -2.77 13.60
N ALA A 22 7.90 -3.81 12.94
CA ALA A 22 6.66 -4.47 13.36
C ALA A 22 6.81 -5.28 14.66
N SER A 23 8.02 -5.73 14.96
CA SER A 23 8.35 -6.47 16.19
C SER A 23 9.66 -5.96 16.79
N ALA A 24 9.70 -5.83 18.10
CA ALA A 24 10.90 -5.44 18.85
C ALA A 24 11.69 -6.68 19.34
N SER A 25 11.53 -7.84 18.69
CA SER A 25 12.17 -9.09 19.09
C SER A 25 12.47 -10.06 17.94
N ASP A 26 12.22 -9.64 16.68
CA ASP A 26 12.49 -10.47 15.51
C ASP A 26 13.91 -10.26 14.92
N ARG A 27 14.60 -9.22 15.41
CA ARG A 27 15.96 -8.84 14.97
C ARG A 27 16.04 -8.40 13.52
N ILE A 28 14.91 -7.88 12.97
CA ILE A 28 14.84 -7.23 11.68
C ILE A 28 14.69 -5.72 11.96
N THR A 29 15.64 -4.92 11.52
CA THR A 29 15.70 -3.51 11.93
C THR A 29 16.18 -2.59 10.81
N ASN A 30 15.69 -1.36 10.77
CA ASN A 30 16.21 -0.30 9.91
C ASN A 30 17.32 0.51 10.58
N VAL A 31 17.68 0.20 11.83
CA VAL A 31 18.78 0.86 12.54
C VAL A 31 20.11 0.32 12.03
N VAL A 32 20.78 1.07 11.16
CA VAL A 32 22.02 0.66 10.50
C VAL A 32 23.24 0.59 11.43
N ALA A 33 23.17 1.16 12.61
CA ALA A 33 24.20 1.07 13.66
C ALA A 33 23.54 0.63 14.97
N PRO A 34 23.10 -0.66 15.07
CA PRO A 34 22.37 -1.13 16.22
C PRO A 34 23.26 -1.21 17.47
N THR A 35 22.67 -0.91 18.62
CA THR A 35 23.31 -1.14 19.91
C THR A 35 23.05 -2.58 20.34
N VAL A 36 24.11 -3.30 20.63
CA VAL A 36 24.08 -4.68 21.16
C VAL A 36 24.42 -4.63 22.65
N THR A 37 23.70 -5.39 23.43
CA THR A 37 23.92 -5.56 24.88
C THR A 37 24.27 -7.00 25.21
N GLY A 38 24.89 -7.22 26.35
CA GLY A 38 25.20 -8.55 26.83
C GLY A 38 25.89 -8.50 28.19
N THR A 39 26.44 -9.65 28.60
CA THR A 39 27.21 -9.77 29.82
C THR A 39 28.59 -10.37 29.54
N ALA A 40 29.58 -9.97 30.29
CA ALA A 40 30.97 -10.46 30.26
C ALA A 40 31.54 -10.36 31.66
N GLU A 41 32.80 -10.71 31.84
CA GLU A 41 33.51 -10.48 33.11
C GLU A 41 33.55 -8.97 33.45
N ALA A 42 33.31 -8.68 34.72
CA ALA A 42 33.30 -7.28 35.20
C ALA A 42 34.59 -6.54 34.87
N ASN A 43 34.48 -5.32 34.33
CA ASN A 43 35.55 -4.46 33.90
C ASN A 43 36.44 -5.00 32.73
N SER A 44 36.03 -6.11 32.09
CA SER A 44 36.68 -6.59 30.87
C SER A 44 36.39 -5.66 29.68
N VAL A 45 37.27 -5.60 28.72
CA VAL A 45 37.06 -4.92 27.43
C VAL A 45 36.41 -5.91 26.50
N VAL A 46 35.20 -5.57 26.05
CA VAL A 46 34.40 -6.39 25.10
C VAL A 46 34.61 -5.83 23.69
N THR A 47 34.88 -6.70 22.73
CA THR A 47 34.96 -6.37 21.31
C THR A 47 33.85 -7.09 20.57
N LEU A 48 33.05 -6.33 19.80
CA LEU A 48 31.96 -6.81 18.97
C LEU A 48 32.42 -7.00 17.54
N TYR A 49 32.08 -8.11 16.94
CA TYR A 49 32.43 -8.49 15.56
C TYR A 49 31.18 -8.76 14.73
N ASP A 50 31.28 -8.45 13.42
CA ASP A 50 30.42 -8.99 12.37
C ASP A 50 31.27 -9.92 11.51
N GLY A 51 31.02 -11.23 11.60
CA GLY A 51 31.91 -12.24 11.06
C GLY A 51 33.31 -12.11 11.67
N THR A 52 34.31 -11.66 10.87
CA THR A 52 35.70 -11.42 11.32
C THR A 52 36.02 -9.94 11.50
N SER A 53 35.12 -9.03 11.13
CA SER A 53 35.34 -7.59 11.17
C SER A 53 34.97 -7.03 12.54
N VAL A 54 35.83 -6.23 13.15
CA VAL A 54 35.50 -5.48 14.36
C VAL A 54 34.51 -4.38 14.01
N VAL A 55 33.37 -4.37 14.69
CA VAL A 55 32.32 -3.37 14.49
C VAL A 55 32.07 -2.49 15.71
N GLY A 56 32.72 -2.78 16.83
CA GLY A 56 32.63 -1.94 18.02
C GLY A 56 33.40 -2.52 19.20
N SER A 57 33.61 -1.69 20.22
CA SER A 57 34.17 -2.13 21.50
C SER A 57 33.68 -1.28 22.65
N GLY A 58 33.70 -1.83 23.86
CA GLY A 58 33.27 -1.17 25.08
C GLY A 58 33.74 -1.94 26.32
N THR A 59 33.50 -1.39 27.49
CA THR A 59 33.90 -2.03 28.74
C THR A 59 32.66 -2.51 29.51
N ALA A 60 32.65 -3.75 29.96
CA ALA A 60 31.67 -4.27 30.88
C ALA A 60 31.76 -3.50 32.21
N ASN A 61 30.64 -3.12 32.77
CA ASN A 61 30.58 -2.44 34.05
C ASN A 61 30.92 -3.37 35.22
N GLY A 62 30.93 -2.86 36.44
CA GLY A 62 31.24 -3.63 37.66
C GLY A 62 30.26 -4.79 37.95
N SER A 63 29.13 -4.85 37.26
CA SER A 63 28.17 -5.97 37.29
C SER A 63 28.26 -6.87 36.06
N GLY A 64 29.28 -6.64 35.19
CA GLY A 64 29.52 -7.42 33.98
C GLY A 64 28.62 -7.06 32.80
N VAL A 65 27.73 -6.05 32.89
CA VAL A 65 26.84 -5.65 31.79
C VAL A 65 27.59 -4.70 30.85
N TRP A 66 27.43 -4.92 29.55
CA TRP A 66 27.98 -4.06 28.49
C TRP A 66 26.91 -3.67 27.46
N SER A 67 27.19 -2.56 26.79
CA SER A 67 26.35 -2.01 25.71
C SER A 67 27.27 -1.36 24.70
N ILE A 68 27.22 -1.80 23.45
CA ILE A 68 28.10 -1.37 22.36
C ILE A 68 27.24 -1.02 21.15
N THR A 69 27.33 0.22 20.68
CA THR A 69 26.76 0.60 19.38
C THR A 69 27.75 0.18 18.29
N SER A 70 27.27 -0.56 17.30
CA SER A 70 28.09 -1.02 16.18
C SER A 70 28.49 0.15 15.27
N ALA A 71 29.55 -0.03 14.49
CA ALA A 71 29.73 0.72 13.26
C ALA A 71 28.53 0.48 12.33
N THR A 72 28.37 1.34 11.31
CA THR A 72 27.33 1.19 10.30
C THR A 72 27.46 -0.16 9.59
N LEU A 73 26.39 -0.95 9.65
CA LEU A 73 26.21 -2.21 8.94
C LEU A 73 25.42 -1.94 7.64
N GLY A 74 25.70 -2.67 6.58
CA GLY A 74 24.94 -2.60 5.33
C GLY A 74 23.59 -3.31 5.45
N SER A 75 22.69 -3.12 4.48
CA SER A 75 21.47 -3.95 4.41
C SER A 75 21.83 -5.41 4.12
N GLY A 76 21.18 -6.33 4.84
CA GLY A 76 21.40 -7.77 4.74
C GLY A 76 21.53 -8.46 6.09
N GLY A 77 21.85 -9.74 6.05
CA GLY A 77 22.04 -10.57 7.25
C GLY A 77 23.44 -10.41 7.85
N HIS A 78 23.51 -10.20 9.15
CA HIS A 78 24.73 -10.04 9.93
C HIS A 78 24.81 -11.11 11.02
N THR A 79 26.03 -11.54 11.36
CA THR A 79 26.26 -12.53 12.40
C THR A 79 27.21 -11.91 13.44
N LEU A 80 26.61 -11.36 14.50
CA LEU A 80 27.34 -10.64 15.51
C LEU A 80 27.86 -11.59 16.60
N THR A 81 29.14 -11.48 16.95
CA THR A 81 29.77 -12.19 18.06
C THR A 81 30.59 -11.23 18.91
N ALA A 82 30.93 -11.61 20.13
CA ALA A 82 31.75 -10.80 21.02
C ALA A 82 32.86 -11.64 21.68
N THR A 83 33.98 -11.02 21.94
CA THR A 83 35.05 -11.54 22.82
C THR A 83 35.32 -10.57 23.98
N ALA A 84 35.83 -11.04 25.06
CA ALA A 84 36.23 -10.23 26.21
C ALA A 84 37.74 -10.38 26.50
N VAL A 85 38.35 -9.27 26.94
CA VAL A 85 39.72 -9.28 27.45
C VAL A 85 39.66 -8.74 28.88
N ASP A 86 40.20 -9.47 29.85
CA ASP A 86 40.22 -9.08 31.24
C ASP A 86 41.29 -7.98 31.51
N VAL A 87 41.33 -7.52 32.75
CA VAL A 87 42.30 -6.49 33.20
C VAL A 87 43.75 -6.98 33.15
N ALA A 88 43.98 -8.30 33.21
CA ALA A 88 45.29 -8.90 33.12
C ALA A 88 45.77 -9.17 31.68
N GLY A 89 44.89 -9.02 30.68
CA GLY A 89 45.16 -9.21 29.27
C GLY A 89 44.84 -10.63 28.75
N ASN A 90 44.17 -11.47 29.52
CA ASN A 90 43.70 -12.79 29.03
C ASN A 90 42.47 -12.63 28.18
N SER A 91 42.36 -13.38 27.08
CA SER A 91 41.26 -13.28 26.11
C SER A 91 40.30 -14.48 26.21
N SER A 92 39.03 -14.20 26.12
CA SER A 92 37.98 -15.21 26.06
C SER A 92 37.89 -15.88 24.68
N THR A 93 37.14 -16.96 24.60
CA THR A 93 36.56 -17.45 23.34
C THR A 93 35.44 -16.52 22.91
N ALA A 94 35.00 -16.66 21.64
CA ALA A 94 33.85 -15.91 21.13
C ALA A 94 32.52 -16.37 21.78
N SER A 95 31.58 -15.45 21.89
CA SER A 95 30.21 -15.71 22.31
C SER A 95 29.45 -16.62 21.32
N THR A 96 28.26 -17.07 21.70
CA THR A 96 27.27 -17.50 20.73
C THR A 96 26.89 -16.33 19.81
N ALA A 97 26.57 -16.64 18.54
CA ALA A 97 26.22 -15.67 17.54
C ALA A 97 24.82 -15.07 17.76
N LEU A 98 24.69 -13.78 17.53
CA LEU A 98 23.42 -13.06 17.38
C LEU A 98 23.22 -12.77 15.90
N ALA A 99 22.20 -13.42 15.28
CA ALA A 99 21.80 -13.11 13.92
C ALA A 99 20.91 -11.86 13.93
N VAL A 100 21.22 -10.89 13.06
CA VAL A 100 20.47 -9.64 12.88
C VAL A 100 20.31 -9.39 11.38
N THR A 101 19.16 -8.89 10.96
CA THR A 101 18.92 -8.43 9.60
C THR A 101 18.78 -6.91 9.60
N ILE A 102 19.64 -6.23 8.87
CA ILE A 102 19.51 -4.79 8.62
C ILE A 102 18.75 -4.63 7.31
N ASP A 103 17.63 -3.93 7.37
CA ASP A 103 16.88 -3.49 6.21
C ASP A 103 16.59 -1.99 6.32
N SER A 104 17.23 -1.20 5.49
CA SER A 104 17.21 0.27 5.58
C SER A 104 16.43 0.93 4.44
N THR A 105 15.71 0.16 3.61
CA THR A 105 15.03 0.70 2.42
C THR A 105 13.75 -0.07 2.10
N ILE A 106 12.77 0.63 1.56
CA ILE A 106 11.56 0.04 0.98
C ILE A 106 11.19 0.78 -0.32
N ALA A 107 10.80 0.04 -1.35
CA ALA A 107 10.31 0.61 -2.61
C ALA A 107 8.86 1.11 -2.49
N ALA A 108 8.51 2.14 -3.27
CA ALA A 108 7.12 2.57 -3.40
C ALA A 108 6.26 1.46 -4.02
N PRO A 109 4.97 1.33 -3.63
CA PRO A 109 4.04 0.43 -4.30
C PRO A 109 3.90 0.75 -5.79
N THR A 110 3.67 -0.29 -6.61
CA THR A 110 3.54 -0.19 -8.08
C THR A 110 2.28 -0.89 -8.58
N ASP A 111 1.99 -0.72 -9.88
CA ASP A 111 0.95 -1.43 -10.61
C ASP A 111 -0.46 -1.26 -10.01
N LEU A 112 -0.76 -0.04 -9.51
CA LEU A 112 -2.08 0.26 -8.96
C LEU A 112 -3.14 0.16 -10.06
N THR A 113 -4.15 -0.68 -9.84
CA THR A 113 -5.28 -0.89 -10.74
C THR A 113 -6.58 -1.08 -9.95
N LEU A 114 -7.72 -0.79 -10.57
CA LEU A 114 -9.00 -1.23 -10.02
C LEU A 114 -9.08 -2.76 -10.13
N ALA A 115 -9.47 -3.42 -9.04
CA ALA A 115 -9.69 -4.86 -9.04
C ALA A 115 -10.90 -5.22 -9.91
N SER A 116 -10.94 -6.48 -10.37
CA SER A 116 -12.09 -7.01 -11.13
C SER A 116 -13.41 -6.73 -10.38
N GLY A 117 -14.37 -6.13 -11.08
CA GLY A 117 -15.67 -5.74 -10.52
C GLY A 117 -15.70 -4.36 -9.85
N SER A 118 -14.56 -3.70 -9.65
CA SER A 118 -14.47 -2.33 -9.15
C SER A 118 -14.41 -1.29 -10.27
N ASP A 119 -14.13 -1.70 -11.49
CA ASP A 119 -14.30 -0.89 -12.70
C ASP A 119 -15.57 -1.35 -13.40
N SER A 120 -16.65 -0.56 -13.28
CA SER A 120 -17.98 -0.92 -13.73
C SER A 120 -18.42 -0.06 -14.90
N GLY A 121 -19.38 -0.55 -15.67
CA GLY A 121 -19.93 0.18 -16.80
C GLY A 121 -19.64 -0.49 -18.14
N SER A 122 -19.49 0.29 -19.19
CA SER A 122 -19.27 -0.21 -20.56
C SER A 122 -17.84 -0.65 -20.84
N SER A 123 -16.89 -0.18 -20.05
CA SER A 123 -15.48 -0.57 -20.06
C SER A 123 -15.05 -1.00 -18.65
N SER A 124 -14.17 -1.96 -18.57
CA SER A 124 -13.56 -2.43 -17.32
C SER A 124 -12.08 -1.97 -17.18
N ALA A 125 -11.71 -0.93 -17.93
CA ALA A 125 -10.33 -0.42 -17.96
C ALA A 125 -10.23 1.10 -18.21
N ASP A 126 -11.35 1.84 -18.05
CA ASP A 126 -11.37 3.30 -18.24
C ASP A 126 -11.31 4.07 -16.91
N GLY A 127 -11.38 3.38 -15.80
CA GLY A 127 -11.34 3.99 -14.47
C GLY A 127 -12.63 4.73 -14.10
N ILE A 128 -13.73 4.56 -14.85
CA ILE A 128 -15.04 5.15 -14.55
C ILE A 128 -15.93 4.10 -13.93
N THR A 129 -16.38 4.33 -12.70
CA THR A 129 -17.14 3.31 -11.97
C THR A 129 -18.27 3.89 -11.13
N LYS A 130 -19.36 3.14 -11.01
CA LYS A 130 -20.44 3.42 -10.04
C LYS A 130 -20.15 2.86 -8.64
N VAL A 131 -19.08 2.08 -8.49
CA VAL A 131 -18.69 1.48 -7.20
C VAL A 131 -18.09 2.57 -6.32
N THR A 132 -18.81 2.99 -5.29
CA THR A 132 -18.41 4.09 -4.40
C THR A 132 -17.31 3.68 -3.40
N ALA A 133 -17.07 2.39 -3.19
CA ALA A 133 -15.97 1.86 -2.40
C ALA A 133 -15.16 0.87 -3.26
N PRO A 134 -14.39 1.36 -4.25
CA PRO A 134 -13.65 0.50 -5.15
C PRO A 134 -12.52 -0.23 -4.43
N THR A 135 -12.27 -1.47 -4.86
CA THR A 135 -11.09 -2.22 -4.46
C THR A 135 -9.95 -1.91 -5.42
N VAL A 136 -8.82 -1.49 -4.88
CA VAL A 136 -7.57 -1.25 -5.60
C VAL A 136 -6.62 -2.39 -5.31
N ALA A 137 -5.94 -2.88 -6.33
CA ALA A 137 -4.90 -3.89 -6.23
C ALA A 137 -3.57 -3.32 -6.74
N GLY A 138 -2.47 -3.92 -6.31
CA GLY A 138 -1.13 -3.54 -6.73
C GLY A 138 -0.07 -4.46 -6.17
N VAL A 139 1.19 -4.03 -6.30
CA VAL A 139 2.36 -4.74 -5.81
C VAL A 139 3.14 -3.84 -4.85
N ALA A 140 3.64 -4.41 -3.76
CA ALA A 140 4.51 -3.76 -2.78
C ALA A 140 5.52 -4.81 -2.26
N GLU A 141 6.41 -4.41 -1.38
CA GLU A 141 7.29 -5.35 -0.73
C GLU A 141 6.51 -6.41 0.06
N ALA A 142 6.98 -7.65 0.02
CA ALA A 142 6.33 -8.78 0.71
C ALA A 142 6.14 -8.50 2.21
N ASN A 143 4.96 -8.78 2.72
CA ASN A 143 4.56 -8.59 4.11
C ASN A 143 4.56 -7.12 4.61
N SER A 144 4.80 -6.13 3.74
CA SER A 144 4.68 -4.72 4.10
C SER A 144 3.21 -4.34 4.35
N VAL A 145 2.99 -3.35 5.21
CA VAL A 145 1.67 -2.75 5.44
C VAL A 145 1.47 -1.63 4.42
N VAL A 146 0.50 -1.80 3.52
CA VAL A 146 0.16 -0.82 2.49
C VAL A 146 -0.99 0.04 2.98
N THR A 147 -0.88 1.36 2.81
CA THR A 147 -1.95 2.33 3.06
C THR A 147 -2.34 3.00 1.75
N LEU A 148 -3.64 2.95 1.43
CA LEU A 148 -4.24 3.58 0.26
C LEU A 148 -4.75 4.97 0.64
N TYR A 149 -4.51 5.95 -0.22
CA TYR A 149 -4.91 7.35 -0.05
C TYR A 149 -5.74 7.83 -1.23
N ASP A 150 -6.72 8.70 -0.95
CA ASP A 150 -7.41 9.52 -1.93
C ASP A 150 -7.03 10.98 -1.71
N ASN A 151 -6.39 11.61 -2.70
CA ASN A 151 -5.95 13.01 -2.62
C ASN A 151 -5.22 13.33 -1.30
N GLY A 152 -4.39 12.40 -0.79
CA GLY A 152 -3.61 12.53 0.45
C GLY A 152 -4.34 12.13 1.74
N THR A 153 -5.62 11.77 1.69
CA THR A 153 -6.38 11.25 2.83
C THR A 153 -6.38 9.73 2.82
N ALA A 154 -6.02 9.09 3.92
CA ALA A 154 -6.04 7.63 4.03
C ALA A 154 -7.48 7.09 3.92
N VAL A 155 -7.69 6.15 2.99
CA VAL A 155 -9.01 5.56 2.70
C VAL A 155 -9.04 4.04 2.88
N GLY A 156 -7.91 3.42 3.19
CA GLY A 156 -7.84 1.99 3.50
C GLY A 156 -6.42 1.52 3.75
N SER A 157 -6.28 0.34 4.33
CA SER A 157 -4.99 -0.30 4.53
C SER A 157 -5.11 -1.82 4.47
N GLY A 158 -3.99 -2.48 4.18
CA GLY A 158 -3.89 -3.93 4.12
C GLY A 158 -2.44 -4.38 4.08
N THR A 159 -2.19 -5.69 4.18
CA THR A 159 -0.84 -6.25 4.14
C THR A 159 -0.59 -6.90 2.79
N ALA A 160 0.55 -6.61 2.20
CA ALA A 160 1.01 -7.31 1.02
C ALA A 160 1.31 -8.78 1.36
N THR A 161 0.93 -9.66 0.48
CA THR A 161 1.18 -11.10 0.62
C THR A 161 2.67 -11.43 0.50
N ALA A 162 3.06 -12.68 0.77
CA ALA A 162 4.45 -13.12 0.64
C ALA A 162 5.02 -12.99 -0.79
N ASN A 163 4.18 -12.85 -1.81
CA ASN A 163 4.60 -12.56 -3.19
C ASN A 163 4.48 -11.08 -3.56
N GLY A 164 4.18 -10.19 -2.59
CA GLY A 164 4.10 -8.75 -2.76
C GLY A 164 2.75 -8.24 -3.27
N SER A 165 1.78 -9.08 -3.63
CA SER A 165 0.46 -8.64 -4.08
C SER A 165 -0.37 -8.12 -2.92
N TRP A 166 -1.12 -7.03 -3.15
CA TRP A 166 -2.07 -6.49 -2.19
C TRP A 166 -3.40 -6.12 -2.86
N SER A 167 -4.45 -6.04 -2.06
CA SER A 167 -5.79 -5.64 -2.50
C SER A 167 -6.50 -4.97 -1.32
N ILE A 168 -6.93 -3.73 -1.52
CA ILE A 168 -7.54 -2.88 -0.48
C ILE A 168 -8.83 -2.28 -1.01
N THR A 169 -9.94 -2.50 -0.30
CA THR A 169 -11.19 -1.78 -0.56
C THR A 169 -11.14 -0.43 0.13
N SER A 170 -11.41 0.63 -0.62
CA SER A 170 -11.40 1.99 -0.07
C SER A 170 -12.60 2.22 0.86
N ALA A 171 -12.49 3.22 1.72
CA ALA A 171 -13.67 3.87 2.27
C ALA A 171 -14.55 4.42 1.13
N THR A 172 -15.81 4.75 1.44
CA THR A 172 -16.74 5.33 0.45
C THR A 172 -16.20 6.66 -0.07
N LEU A 173 -16.06 6.75 -1.40
CA LEU A 173 -15.69 7.95 -2.14
C LEU A 173 -16.95 8.62 -2.69
N GLY A 174 -16.92 9.94 -2.81
CA GLY A 174 -18.01 10.73 -3.42
C GLY A 174 -18.03 10.61 -4.95
N ASN A 175 -19.06 11.14 -5.60
CA ASN A 175 -19.03 11.27 -7.06
C ASN A 175 -17.99 12.31 -7.49
N GLY A 176 -17.27 12.03 -8.56
CA GLY A 176 -16.25 12.90 -9.14
C GLY A 176 -14.90 12.21 -9.34
N GLY A 177 -13.89 13.02 -9.68
CA GLY A 177 -12.54 12.53 -9.93
C GLY A 177 -11.72 12.35 -8.65
N HIS A 178 -11.05 11.23 -8.54
CA HIS A 178 -10.18 10.83 -7.45
C HIS A 178 -8.78 10.47 -7.99
N THR A 179 -7.76 10.72 -7.19
CA THR A 179 -6.39 10.27 -7.46
C THR A 179 -5.94 9.39 -6.30
N LEU A 180 -5.95 8.09 -6.54
CA LEU A 180 -5.58 7.10 -5.54
C LEU A 180 -4.08 6.84 -5.59
N THR A 181 -3.41 6.90 -4.43
CA THR A 181 -1.99 6.59 -4.26
C THR A 181 -1.81 5.63 -3.10
N ALA A 182 -0.67 4.96 -3.04
CA ALA A 182 -0.35 4.05 -1.94
C ALA A 182 1.05 4.29 -1.40
N THR A 183 1.24 4.09 -0.10
CA THR A 183 2.55 3.97 0.55
C THR A 183 2.65 2.60 1.23
N ALA A 184 3.86 2.17 1.53
CA ALA A 184 4.11 0.93 2.25
C ALA A 184 5.05 1.15 3.43
N VAL A 185 4.87 0.35 4.48
CA VAL A 185 5.81 0.24 5.62
C VAL A 185 6.22 -1.22 5.73
N ASP A 186 7.52 -1.50 5.69
CA ASP A 186 8.05 -2.86 5.78
C ASP A 186 8.12 -3.40 7.22
N VAL A 187 8.61 -4.63 7.35
CA VAL A 187 8.77 -5.30 8.65
C VAL A 187 9.84 -4.62 9.50
N ALA A 188 10.87 -4.02 8.90
CA ALA A 188 11.94 -3.30 9.58
C ALA A 188 11.53 -1.89 10.05
N GLY A 189 10.41 -1.36 9.54
CA GLY A 189 9.87 -0.03 9.87
C GLY A 189 10.29 1.08 8.90
N ASN A 190 10.81 0.74 7.71
CA ASN A 190 11.01 1.73 6.66
C ASN A 190 9.68 2.15 6.04
N SER A 191 9.55 3.41 5.69
CA SER A 191 8.38 3.96 4.99
C SER A 191 8.74 4.35 3.57
N SER A 192 7.94 3.92 2.61
CA SER A 192 8.16 4.25 1.20
C SER A 192 7.68 5.66 0.86
N THR A 193 8.13 6.16 -0.29
CA THR A 193 7.44 7.25 -0.98
C THR A 193 6.10 6.77 -1.53
N ALA A 194 5.23 7.70 -1.93
CA ALA A 194 3.96 7.36 -2.57
C ALA A 194 4.18 6.75 -3.97
N SER A 195 3.28 5.86 -4.36
CA SER A 195 3.17 5.33 -5.72
C SER A 195 2.84 6.42 -6.74
N THR A 196 2.90 6.08 -8.03
CA THR A 196 2.18 6.82 -9.07
C THR A 196 0.69 6.82 -8.78
N GLY A 197 -0.01 7.91 -9.14
CA GLY A 197 -1.45 8.04 -8.92
C GLY A 197 -2.26 7.20 -9.91
N LEU A 198 -3.29 6.53 -9.42
CA LEU A 198 -4.35 5.90 -10.19
C LEU A 198 -5.54 6.88 -10.27
N ALA A 199 -5.86 7.36 -11.47
CA ALA A 199 -7.03 8.20 -11.68
C ALA A 199 -8.30 7.32 -11.72
N VAL A 200 -9.31 7.69 -10.92
CA VAL A 200 -10.60 7.01 -10.86
C VAL A 200 -11.71 8.06 -10.86
N THR A 201 -12.77 7.82 -11.60
CA THR A 201 -13.98 8.66 -11.57
C THR A 201 -15.12 7.85 -10.99
N ILE A 202 -15.68 8.31 -9.87
CA ILE A 202 -16.89 7.73 -9.29
C ILE A 202 -18.09 8.44 -9.90
N ASP A 203 -18.95 7.66 -10.55
CA ASP A 203 -20.25 8.12 -11.03
C ASP A 203 -21.33 7.08 -10.65
N SER A 204 -21.99 7.35 -9.55
CA SER A 204 -22.99 6.43 -8.96
C SER A 204 -24.44 6.84 -9.23
N THR A 205 -24.66 7.87 -10.04
CA THR A 205 -25.99 8.44 -10.32
C THR A 205 -26.21 8.62 -11.80
N ILE A 206 -27.45 8.47 -12.23
CA ILE A 206 -27.91 8.82 -13.57
C ILE A 206 -29.19 9.65 -13.48
N VAL A 207 -29.27 10.68 -14.28
CA VAL A 207 -30.47 11.55 -14.33
C VAL A 207 -31.45 10.95 -15.31
N ALA A 208 -32.75 10.93 -14.92
CA ALA A 208 -33.80 10.46 -15.80
C ALA A 208 -33.87 11.27 -17.11
N PRO A 209 -34.13 10.64 -18.27
CA PRO A 209 -34.33 11.33 -19.51
C PRO A 209 -35.46 12.37 -19.44
N THR A 210 -35.28 13.49 -20.13
CA THR A 210 -36.22 14.62 -20.15
C THR A 210 -36.47 15.08 -21.58
N GLY A 211 -37.42 16.01 -21.74
CA GLY A 211 -37.72 16.62 -23.02
C GLY A 211 -38.25 15.69 -24.10
N LEU A 212 -38.97 14.63 -23.70
CA LEU A 212 -39.57 13.67 -24.65
C LEU A 212 -40.52 14.37 -25.61
N ALA A 213 -40.28 14.25 -26.90
CA ALA A 213 -41.10 14.81 -27.97
C ALA A 213 -41.09 13.90 -29.21
N LEU A 214 -42.09 14.00 -30.05
CA LEU A 214 -42.04 13.42 -31.39
C LEU A 214 -41.04 14.22 -32.24
N ALA A 215 -40.20 13.54 -32.99
CA ALA A 215 -39.29 14.18 -33.94
C ALA A 215 -40.08 14.91 -35.04
N SER A 216 -39.46 15.93 -35.62
CA SER A 216 -39.97 16.59 -36.79
C SER A 216 -40.30 15.56 -37.91
N GLY A 217 -41.52 15.54 -38.38
CA GLY A 217 -42.00 14.55 -39.35
C GLY A 217 -42.64 13.30 -38.76
N SER A 218 -42.52 13.07 -37.43
CA SER A 218 -43.24 12.00 -36.71
C SER A 218 -44.50 12.55 -36.01
N ASP A 219 -44.63 13.84 -35.87
CA ASP A 219 -45.92 14.49 -35.49
C ASP A 219 -46.59 14.97 -36.76
N SER A 220 -47.54 14.16 -37.27
CA SER A 220 -48.17 14.34 -38.58
C SER A 220 -49.61 14.84 -38.43
N GLY A 221 -50.13 15.49 -39.43
CA GLY A 221 -51.49 16.02 -39.42
C GLY A 221 -51.56 17.55 -39.53
N VAL A 222 -52.67 18.13 -39.02
CA VAL A 222 -52.92 19.57 -39.12
C VAL A 222 -52.01 20.38 -38.19
N SER A 223 -51.59 19.81 -37.09
CA SER A 223 -50.64 20.41 -36.12
C SER A 223 -49.40 19.52 -35.99
N ALA A 224 -48.22 20.10 -35.95
CA ALA A 224 -46.93 19.42 -35.72
C ALA A 224 -46.50 19.52 -34.24
N SER A 225 -47.45 19.71 -33.31
CA SER A 225 -47.15 19.87 -31.87
C SER A 225 -48.26 19.32 -30.96
N ASP A 226 -49.29 18.67 -31.51
CA ASP A 226 -50.40 18.11 -30.74
C ASP A 226 -50.19 16.64 -30.36
N ARG A 227 -49.12 16.00 -30.84
CA ARG A 227 -48.76 14.60 -30.62
C ARG A 227 -49.78 13.60 -31.20
N ILE A 228 -50.56 14.03 -32.18
CA ILE A 228 -51.46 13.17 -32.93
C ILE A 228 -50.80 12.82 -34.25
N THR A 229 -50.56 11.52 -34.49
CA THR A 229 -49.82 11.09 -35.66
C THR A 229 -50.44 9.84 -36.29
N ASN A 230 -50.32 9.73 -37.61
CA ASN A 230 -50.63 8.51 -38.35
C ASN A 230 -49.38 7.67 -38.64
N VAL A 231 -48.19 8.10 -38.13
CA VAL A 231 -46.94 7.37 -38.25
C VAL A 231 -46.97 6.23 -37.25
N VAL A 232 -46.98 4.99 -37.73
CA VAL A 232 -47.12 3.77 -36.88
C VAL A 232 -45.85 3.42 -36.11
N ALA A 233 -44.68 3.95 -36.53
CA ALA A 233 -43.42 3.86 -35.84
C ALA A 233 -42.82 5.27 -35.72
N PRO A 234 -43.33 6.11 -34.82
CA PRO A 234 -42.85 7.48 -34.71
C PRO A 234 -41.47 7.55 -34.06
N THR A 235 -40.62 8.41 -34.53
CA THR A 235 -39.35 8.73 -33.89
C THR A 235 -39.60 9.63 -32.69
N VAL A 236 -39.10 9.22 -31.55
CA VAL A 236 -39.13 10.00 -30.30
C VAL A 236 -37.71 10.55 -30.03
N THR A 237 -37.67 11.80 -29.58
CA THR A 237 -36.42 12.47 -29.22
C THR A 237 -36.48 12.96 -27.78
N GLY A 238 -35.30 13.23 -27.21
CA GLY A 238 -35.19 13.78 -25.88
C GLY A 238 -33.76 14.04 -25.50
N THR A 239 -33.57 14.35 -24.24
CA THR A 239 -32.23 14.53 -23.64
C THR A 239 -32.05 13.56 -22.49
N ALA A 240 -30.84 13.08 -22.31
CA ALA A 240 -30.40 12.20 -21.23
C ALA A 240 -28.93 12.53 -20.90
N GLU A 241 -28.35 11.85 -19.97
CA GLU A 241 -26.93 11.97 -19.72
C GLU A 241 -26.12 11.58 -20.96
N ALA A 242 -25.05 12.31 -21.24
CA ALA A 242 -24.21 12.09 -22.42
C ALA A 242 -23.68 10.63 -22.46
N ASN A 243 -23.76 10.01 -23.62
CA ASN A 243 -23.34 8.63 -23.88
C ASN A 243 -24.13 7.55 -23.10
N SER A 244 -25.18 7.91 -22.36
CA SER A 244 -26.05 6.93 -21.69
C SER A 244 -26.91 6.16 -22.70
N VAL A 245 -27.27 4.91 -22.35
CA VAL A 245 -28.21 4.12 -23.12
C VAL A 245 -29.63 4.48 -22.66
N VAL A 246 -30.47 4.94 -23.59
CA VAL A 246 -31.90 5.26 -23.36
C VAL A 246 -32.74 4.11 -23.88
N THR A 247 -33.69 3.64 -23.05
CA THR A 247 -34.66 2.65 -23.46
C THR A 247 -36.04 3.33 -23.43
N LEU A 248 -36.77 3.23 -24.56
CA LEU A 248 -38.11 3.76 -24.74
C LEU A 248 -39.12 2.68 -24.45
N TYR A 249 -40.16 3.01 -23.67
CA TYR A 249 -41.22 2.11 -23.28
C TYR A 249 -42.57 2.66 -23.74
N ASP A 250 -43.47 1.74 -24.13
CA ASP A 250 -44.93 1.95 -24.20
C ASP A 250 -45.56 1.12 -23.07
N GLY A 251 -46.02 1.78 -22.02
CA GLY A 251 -46.37 1.12 -20.78
C GLY A 251 -45.21 0.33 -20.19
N THR A 252 -45.30 -0.99 -20.19
CA THR A 252 -44.23 -1.89 -19.71
C THR A 252 -43.41 -2.53 -20.82
N SER A 253 -43.79 -2.31 -22.09
CA SER A 253 -43.16 -2.93 -23.25
C SER A 253 -42.03 -2.06 -23.78
N VAL A 254 -40.86 -2.64 -24.02
CA VAL A 254 -39.75 -1.96 -24.70
C VAL A 254 -40.12 -1.79 -26.17
N VAL A 255 -40.15 -0.55 -26.67
CA VAL A 255 -40.42 -0.22 -28.07
C VAL A 255 -39.21 0.30 -28.83
N GLY A 256 -38.09 0.59 -28.15
CA GLY A 256 -36.86 0.97 -28.80
C GLY A 256 -35.74 1.27 -27.79
N SER A 257 -34.51 1.36 -28.26
CA SER A 257 -33.37 1.80 -27.49
C SER A 257 -32.35 2.52 -28.38
N GLY A 258 -31.59 3.42 -27.78
CA GLY A 258 -30.55 4.18 -28.47
C GLY A 258 -29.57 4.80 -27.49
N THR A 259 -28.48 5.35 -27.97
CA THR A 259 -27.45 6.02 -27.11
C THR A 259 -27.57 7.53 -27.30
N ALA A 260 -27.63 8.24 -26.19
CA ALA A 260 -27.49 9.70 -26.20
C ALA A 260 -26.09 10.09 -26.70
N ASN A 261 -26.03 11.11 -27.52
CA ASN A 261 -24.73 11.61 -28.04
C ASN A 261 -23.94 12.34 -26.94
N GLY A 262 -22.73 12.83 -27.26
CA GLY A 262 -21.87 13.55 -26.34
C GLY A 262 -22.45 14.89 -25.81
N SER A 263 -23.59 15.35 -26.37
CA SER A 263 -24.36 16.51 -25.86
C SER A 263 -25.64 16.06 -25.12
N GLY A 264 -25.82 14.77 -24.91
CA GLY A 264 -26.99 14.20 -24.22
C GLY A 264 -28.24 14.09 -25.07
N VAL A 265 -28.21 14.36 -26.38
CA VAL A 265 -29.39 14.28 -27.27
C VAL A 265 -29.49 12.86 -27.80
N TRP A 266 -30.70 12.30 -27.79
CA TRP A 266 -31.05 10.99 -28.33
C TRP A 266 -32.27 11.03 -29.26
N SER A 267 -32.37 10.02 -30.12
CA SER A 267 -33.43 9.81 -31.07
C SER A 267 -33.66 8.30 -31.28
N ILE A 268 -34.86 7.84 -31.04
CA ILE A 268 -35.25 6.41 -31.09
C ILE A 268 -36.54 6.29 -31.93
#